data_b750caab7b5729e2526b9e2eb9f369c4
#
_entry.id   b750caab7b5729e2526b9e2eb9f369c4
#
_cell.length_a   1.000
_cell.length_b   1.000
_cell.length_c   1.000
_cell.angle_alpha   90.00
_cell.angle_beta   90.00
_cell.angle_gamma   90.00
#
_symmetry.space_group_name_H-M   'P 1'
#
loop_
_entity.id
_entity.type
_entity.pdbx_description
1 polymer ?
#
loop_
_entity_poly.entity_id
_entity_poly.type
_entity_poly.pdbx_seq_one_letter_code
_entity_poly.pdbx_strand_id
1 'polypeptide(L)'
;MSKKILIVEDDCDFQDIYQLYLQGESFQVLTASNGKEAMAVLERETPDLIILDLIMPVMDGEEFYVWLRGQEKWRHIPVIIASVNEKSPPRINELGGISGSLKKPFEIDALIGMIRANLK
;
A
#
# COMPACT_ATOMS: atom_id res chain seq x y z
N MET A 1 -5.29 3.34 -20.12
CA MET A 1 -5.48 2.13 -19.31
C MET A 1 -5.45 2.48 -17.83
N SER A 2 -6.26 1.79 -17.06
CA SER A 2 -6.35 2.05 -15.62
C SER A 2 -5.09 1.59 -14.90
N LYS A 3 -4.64 2.41 -13.96
CA LYS A 3 -3.55 2.02 -13.06
C LYS A 3 -4.08 1.07 -11.98
N LYS A 4 -3.26 0.14 -11.56
CA LYS A 4 -3.60 -0.85 -10.53
C LYS A 4 -3.03 -0.44 -9.19
N ILE A 5 -3.88 -0.39 -8.17
CA ILE A 5 -3.49 -0.05 -6.81
C ILE A 5 -3.72 -1.28 -5.94
N LEU A 6 -2.67 -1.75 -5.28
CA LEU A 6 -2.80 -2.84 -4.30
C LEU A 6 -2.98 -2.23 -2.92
N ILE A 7 -4.09 -2.60 -2.27
CA ILE A 7 -4.39 -2.18 -0.90
C ILE A 7 -4.06 -3.34 0.03
N VAL A 8 -3.09 -3.15 0.91
CA VAL A 8 -2.72 -4.15 1.92
C VAL A 8 -3.24 -3.65 3.27
N GLU A 9 -4.39 -4.16 3.67
CA GLU A 9 -5.16 -3.68 4.82
C GLU A 9 -6.01 -4.83 5.37
N ASP A 10 -5.91 -5.11 6.67
CA ASP A 10 -6.67 -6.21 7.27
C ASP A 10 -8.11 -5.84 7.64
N ASP A 11 -8.42 -4.56 7.75
CA ASP A 11 -9.77 -4.09 8.10
C ASP A 11 -10.65 -4.07 6.85
N CYS A 12 -11.68 -4.92 6.82
CA CYS A 12 -12.59 -5.03 5.67
C CYS A 12 -13.32 -3.73 5.38
N ASP A 13 -13.67 -2.96 6.40
CA ASP A 13 -14.36 -1.68 6.22
C ASP A 13 -13.45 -0.68 5.50
N PHE A 14 -12.18 -0.61 5.88
CA PHE A 14 -11.22 0.22 5.18
C PHE A 14 -11.00 -0.25 3.75
N GLN A 15 -10.93 -1.56 3.51
CA GLN A 15 -10.80 -2.08 2.14
C GLN A 15 -11.98 -1.62 1.29
N ASP A 16 -13.20 -1.71 1.81
CA ASP A 16 -14.40 -1.30 1.09
C ASP A 16 -14.39 0.20 0.77
N ILE A 17 -13.97 1.01 1.73
CA ILE A 17 -13.84 2.45 1.54
C ILE A 17 -12.82 2.77 0.44
N TYR A 18 -11.65 2.15 0.50
CA TYR A 18 -10.63 2.34 -0.53
C TYR A 18 -11.15 1.95 -1.91
N GLN A 19 -11.81 0.78 -1.99
CA GLN A 19 -12.34 0.32 -3.28
C GLN A 19 -13.34 1.31 -3.85
N LEU A 20 -14.28 1.77 -3.02
CA LEU A 20 -15.31 2.69 -3.48
C LEU A 20 -14.72 3.97 -4.06
N TYR A 21 -13.82 4.61 -3.32
CA TYR A 21 -13.26 5.89 -3.75
C TYR A 21 -12.26 5.76 -4.89
N LEU A 22 -11.42 4.72 -4.86
CA LEU A 22 -10.41 4.56 -5.90
C LEU A 22 -11.01 4.10 -7.22
N GLN A 23 -12.03 3.24 -7.19
CA GLN A 23 -12.75 2.87 -8.40
C GLN A 23 -13.45 4.06 -9.01
N GLY A 24 -13.99 4.95 -8.17
CA GLY A 24 -14.59 6.20 -8.64
C GLY A 24 -13.62 7.12 -9.36
N GLU A 25 -12.32 6.99 -9.07
CA GLU A 25 -11.24 7.75 -9.73
C GLU A 25 -10.60 6.98 -10.88
N SER A 26 -11.24 5.91 -11.32
CA SER A 26 -10.81 5.09 -12.46
C SER A 26 -9.56 4.25 -12.20
N PHE A 27 -9.23 3.98 -10.93
CA PHE A 27 -8.18 3.04 -10.58
C PHE A 27 -8.75 1.62 -10.52
N GLN A 28 -7.93 0.65 -10.90
CA GLN A 28 -8.22 -0.76 -10.68
C GLN A 28 -7.67 -1.13 -9.30
N VAL A 29 -8.48 -1.79 -8.47
CA VAL A 29 -8.11 -2.07 -7.08
C VAL A 29 -7.90 -3.55 -6.85
N LEU A 30 -6.76 -3.89 -6.26
CA LEU A 30 -6.45 -5.23 -5.77
C LEU A 30 -6.36 -5.13 -4.25
N THR A 31 -6.80 -6.15 -3.53
CA THR A 31 -6.77 -6.14 -2.07
C THR A 31 -6.05 -7.34 -1.50
N ALA A 32 -5.43 -7.14 -0.34
CA ALA A 32 -4.81 -8.19 0.45
C ALA A 32 -5.03 -7.87 1.93
N SER A 33 -5.29 -8.87 2.73
CA SER A 33 -5.60 -8.70 4.15
C SER A 33 -4.36 -8.78 5.06
N ASN A 34 -3.22 -9.17 4.51
CA ASN A 34 -1.96 -9.24 5.25
C ASN A 34 -0.81 -9.32 4.25
N GLY A 35 0.42 -9.35 4.79
CA GLY A 35 1.61 -9.39 3.95
C GLY A 35 1.72 -10.63 3.09
N LYS A 36 1.30 -11.79 3.61
CA LYS A 36 1.36 -13.04 2.83
C LYS A 36 0.40 -13.02 1.66
N GLU A 37 -0.81 -12.52 1.85
CA GLU A 37 -1.76 -12.36 0.74
C GLU A 37 -1.22 -11.37 -0.29
N ALA A 38 -0.58 -10.30 0.17
CA ALA A 38 0.02 -9.32 -0.73
C ALA A 38 1.10 -9.96 -1.59
N MET A 39 1.92 -10.83 -1.02
CA MET A 39 2.94 -11.58 -1.78
C MET A 39 2.28 -12.43 -2.86
N ALA A 40 1.18 -13.11 -2.53
CA ALA A 40 0.44 -13.93 -3.49
C ALA A 40 -0.16 -13.09 -4.63
N VAL A 41 -0.67 -11.90 -4.31
CA VAL A 41 -1.20 -10.99 -5.32
C VAL A 41 -0.10 -10.57 -6.29
N LEU A 42 1.08 -10.25 -5.78
CA LEU A 42 2.22 -9.83 -6.61
C LEU A 42 2.63 -10.92 -7.60
N GLU A 43 2.48 -12.19 -7.24
CA GLU A 43 2.80 -13.31 -8.15
C GLU A 43 1.84 -13.38 -9.33
N ARG A 44 0.62 -12.86 -9.19
CA ARG A 44 -0.41 -12.91 -10.22
C ARG A 44 -0.48 -11.62 -11.04
N GLU A 45 -0.34 -10.48 -10.40
CA GLU A 45 -0.49 -9.18 -11.04
C GLU A 45 0.47 -8.18 -10.41
N THR A 46 1.11 -7.38 -11.23
CA THR A 46 2.02 -6.33 -10.74
C THR A 46 1.25 -5.02 -10.61
N PRO A 47 1.08 -4.50 -9.40
CA PRO A 47 0.41 -3.20 -9.23
C PRO A 47 1.34 -2.06 -9.63
N ASP A 48 0.74 -0.91 -9.86
CA ASP A 48 1.49 0.32 -10.15
C ASP A 48 1.86 1.07 -8.88
N LEU A 49 1.14 0.80 -7.78
CA LEU A 49 1.37 1.43 -6.49
C LEU A 49 0.78 0.55 -5.39
N ILE A 50 1.38 0.56 -4.21
CA ILE A 50 0.91 -0.19 -3.04
C ILE A 50 0.57 0.78 -1.92
N ILE A 51 -0.62 0.62 -1.32
CA ILE A 51 -0.98 1.29 -0.08
C ILE A 51 -0.87 0.25 1.01
N LEU A 52 -0.04 0.50 2.02
CA LEU A 52 0.37 -0.50 3.00
C LEU A 52 0.05 -0.05 4.42
N ASP A 53 -0.78 -0.83 5.12
CA ASP A 53 -0.95 -0.70 6.56
C ASP A 53 0.20 -1.42 7.26
N LEU A 54 0.67 -0.87 8.35
CA LEU A 54 1.79 -1.47 9.10
C LEU A 54 1.34 -2.48 10.14
N ILE A 55 0.12 -2.35 10.66
CA ILE A 55 -0.38 -3.21 11.74
C ILE A 55 -1.39 -4.21 11.19
N MET A 56 -0.95 -5.44 11.00
CA MET A 56 -1.77 -6.53 10.44
C MET A 56 -1.37 -7.85 11.06
N PRO A 57 -2.28 -8.84 11.13
CA PRO A 57 -1.95 -10.18 11.59
C PRO A 57 -1.15 -10.95 10.54
N VAL A 58 -0.63 -12.09 10.91
CA VAL A 58 0.11 -13.05 10.08
C VAL A 58 1.46 -12.50 9.62
N MET A 59 1.45 -11.52 8.73
CA MET A 59 2.65 -10.80 8.31
C MET A 59 2.29 -9.32 8.27
N ASP A 60 2.91 -8.53 9.13
CA ASP A 60 2.61 -7.09 9.22
C ASP A 60 3.27 -6.31 8.08
N GLY A 61 2.97 -5.01 8.05
CA GLY A 61 3.44 -4.14 6.97
C GLY A 61 4.95 -3.96 6.96
N GLU A 62 5.59 -3.93 8.15
CA GLU A 62 7.04 -3.81 8.21
C GLU A 62 7.73 -5.03 7.59
N GLU A 63 7.28 -6.23 7.96
CA GLU A 63 7.81 -7.46 7.41
C GLU A 63 7.62 -7.53 5.90
N PHE A 64 6.43 -7.17 5.44
CA PHE A 64 6.14 -7.15 4.01
C PHE A 64 7.04 -6.14 3.27
N TYR A 65 7.20 -4.95 3.83
CA TYR A 65 8.02 -3.91 3.21
C TYR A 65 9.48 -4.32 3.08
N VAL A 66 10.03 -4.93 4.15
CA VAL A 66 11.41 -5.43 4.12
C VAL A 66 11.57 -6.49 3.04
N TRP A 67 10.63 -7.42 2.96
CA TRP A 67 10.63 -8.44 1.92
C TRP A 67 10.57 -7.82 0.53
N LEU A 68 9.64 -6.88 0.33
CA LEU A 68 9.42 -6.25 -0.97
C LEU A 68 10.68 -5.54 -1.49
N ARG A 69 11.35 -4.80 -0.63
CA ARG A 69 12.56 -4.07 -1.01
C ARG A 69 13.73 -4.98 -1.34
N GLY A 70 13.69 -6.23 -0.89
CA GLY A 70 14.67 -7.23 -1.26
C GLY A 70 14.38 -7.93 -2.58
N GLN A 71 13.22 -7.69 -3.19
CA GLN A 71 12.80 -8.36 -4.42
C GLN A 71 13.11 -7.47 -5.62
N GLU A 72 14.05 -7.89 -6.43
CA GLU A 72 14.48 -7.12 -7.60
C GLU A 72 13.30 -6.82 -8.54
N LYS A 73 12.37 -7.76 -8.68
CA LYS A 73 11.21 -7.66 -9.57
C LYS A 73 10.24 -6.55 -9.17
N TRP A 74 10.07 -6.29 -7.86
CA TRP A 74 9.04 -5.39 -7.36
C TRP A 74 9.54 -4.23 -6.52
N ARG A 75 10.83 -4.15 -6.21
CA ARG A 75 11.37 -3.11 -5.31
C ARG A 75 11.20 -1.69 -5.82
N HIS A 76 10.89 -1.52 -7.10
CA HIS A 76 10.67 -0.21 -7.70
C HIS A 76 9.25 0.31 -7.52
N ILE A 77 8.32 -0.52 -7.06
CA ILE A 77 6.91 -0.14 -6.93
C ILE A 77 6.78 0.92 -5.82
N PRO A 78 6.14 2.07 -6.09
CA PRO A 78 5.90 3.07 -5.05
C PRO A 78 5.02 2.52 -3.93
N VAL A 79 5.38 2.82 -2.68
CA VAL A 79 4.63 2.38 -1.50
C VAL A 79 4.25 3.60 -0.67
N ILE A 80 2.95 3.72 -0.38
CA ILE A 80 2.41 4.73 0.53
C ILE A 80 2.02 4.01 1.82
N ILE A 81 2.55 4.46 2.94
CA ILE A 81 2.21 3.90 4.26
C ILE A 81 0.96 4.61 4.78
N ALA A 82 -0.04 3.83 5.19
CA ALA A 82 -1.26 4.36 5.81
C ALA A 82 -1.43 3.66 7.15
N SER A 83 -1.18 4.35 8.26
CA SER A 83 -1.15 3.72 9.58
C SER A 83 -1.66 4.66 10.66
N VAL A 84 -2.09 4.08 11.79
CA VAL A 84 -2.47 4.85 12.98
C VAL A 84 -1.26 5.46 13.67
N ASN A 85 -0.06 4.94 13.43
CA ASN A 85 1.18 5.45 14.01
C ASN A 85 1.75 6.60 13.19
N GLU A 86 2.27 7.62 13.85
CA GLU A 86 2.85 8.78 13.18
C GLU A 86 4.21 8.49 12.57
N LYS A 87 4.96 7.58 13.19
CA LYS A 87 6.33 7.28 12.78
C LYS A 87 6.43 5.89 12.17
N SER A 88 7.16 5.81 11.09
CA SER A 88 7.49 4.52 10.50
C SER A 88 8.49 3.78 11.38
N PRO A 89 8.43 2.43 11.43
CA PRO A 89 9.44 1.66 12.14
C PRO A 89 10.85 1.95 11.64
N PRO A 90 11.86 1.83 12.52
CA PRO A 90 13.24 2.11 12.13
C PRO A 90 13.72 1.34 10.91
N ARG A 91 13.33 0.08 10.76
CA ARG A 91 13.76 -0.74 9.61
C ARG A 91 13.24 -0.15 8.28
N ILE A 92 12.02 0.37 8.27
CA ILE A 92 11.46 1.02 7.09
C ILE A 92 12.24 2.29 6.77
N ASN A 93 12.54 3.09 7.80
CA ASN A 93 13.30 4.31 7.61
C ASN A 93 14.71 4.05 7.06
N GLU A 94 15.35 2.99 7.55
CA GLU A 94 16.70 2.61 7.10
C GLU A 94 16.71 2.17 5.64
N LEU A 95 15.69 1.42 5.22
CA LEU A 95 15.58 0.98 3.83
C LEU A 95 15.24 2.13 2.88
N GLY A 96 14.50 3.11 3.38
CA GLY A 96 14.05 4.22 2.55
C GLY A 96 13.07 3.79 1.46
N GLY A 97 12.88 4.64 0.47
CA GLY A 97 12.06 4.31 -0.69
C GLY A 97 10.55 4.43 -0.49
N ILE A 98 10.10 4.94 0.66
CA ILE A 98 8.68 5.20 0.87
C ILE A 98 8.29 6.41 0.06
N SER A 99 7.22 6.30 -0.72
CA SER A 99 6.74 7.39 -1.59
C SER A 99 5.87 8.39 -0.84
N GLY A 100 5.37 8.02 0.33
CA GLY A 100 4.58 8.91 1.17
C GLY A 100 4.00 8.15 2.35
N SER A 101 3.48 8.89 3.32
CA SER A 101 2.81 8.29 4.46
C SER A 101 1.66 9.16 4.91
N LEU A 102 0.58 8.50 5.38
CA LEU A 102 -0.60 9.16 5.90
C LEU A 102 -0.96 8.52 7.22
N LYS A 103 -1.26 9.37 8.21
CA LYS A 103 -1.73 8.89 9.51
C LYS A 103 -3.25 8.70 9.46
N LYS A 104 -3.74 7.56 9.91
CA LYS A 104 -5.19 7.32 10.04
C LYS A 104 -5.74 8.05 11.27
N PRO A 105 -6.92 8.65 11.20
CA PRO A 105 -7.74 8.80 9.99
C PRO A 105 -7.20 9.93 9.09
N PHE A 106 -7.39 9.80 7.79
CA PHE A 106 -6.95 10.82 6.83
C PHE A 106 -8.07 11.15 5.86
N GLU A 107 -7.95 12.29 5.16
CA GLU A 107 -8.89 12.67 4.12
C GLU A 107 -8.61 11.84 2.88
N ILE A 108 -9.67 11.34 2.24
CA ILE A 108 -9.52 10.53 1.04
C ILE A 108 -8.88 11.33 -0.11
N ASP A 109 -9.15 12.63 -0.18
CA ASP A 109 -8.54 13.49 -1.20
C ASP A 109 -7.04 13.58 -1.04
N ALA A 110 -6.53 13.54 0.20
CA ALA A 110 -5.10 13.53 0.46
C ALA A 110 -4.46 12.25 -0.08
N LEU A 111 -5.13 11.12 0.12
CA LEU A 111 -4.65 9.84 -0.42
C LEU A 111 -4.63 9.85 -1.93
N ILE A 112 -5.72 10.27 -2.56
CA ILE A 112 -5.82 10.31 -4.03
C ILE A 112 -4.75 11.22 -4.62
N GLY A 113 -4.53 12.39 -4.02
CA GLY A 113 -3.49 13.30 -4.46
C GLY A 113 -2.10 12.69 -4.38
N MET A 114 -1.82 11.99 -3.31
CA MET A 114 -0.54 11.31 -3.11
C MET A 114 -0.34 10.17 -4.12
N ILE A 115 -1.39 9.40 -4.39
CA ILE A 115 -1.34 8.34 -5.40
C ILE A 115 -1.00 8.95 -6.76
N ARG A 116 -1.70 9.98 -7.18
CA ARG A 116 -1.49 10.61 -8.49
C ARG A 116 -0.10 11.21 -8.63
N ALA A 117 0.42 11.79 -7.54
CA ALA A 117 1.77 12.36 -7.55
C ALA A 117 2.85 11.29 -7.82
N ASN A 118 2.57 10.04 -7.48
CA ASN A 118 3.52 8.94 -7.60
C ASN A 118 3.29 8.02 -8.80
N LEU A 119 2.29 8.31 -9.63
CA LEU A 119 1.95 7.48 -10.80
C LEU A 119 2.26 8.18 -12.13
N LYS A 120 3.21 9.03 -12.14
CA LYS A 120 3.60 9.75 -13.35
C LYS A 120 4.30 8.85 -14.36
#